data_4f82e93997a3c72a516bcbf48c892dc0
#
_entry.id   4f82e93997a3c72a516bcbf48c892dc0
#
_cell.length_a   1.000
_cell.length_b   1.000
_cell.length_c   1.000
_cell.angle_alpha   90.00
_cell.angle_beta   90.00
_cell.angle_gamma   90.00
#
_symmetry.space_group_name_H-M   'P 1'
#
loop_
_entity.id
_entity.type
_entity.pdbx_description
1 polymer ?
#
loop_
_entity_poly.entity_id
_entity_poly.type
_entity_poly.pdbx_seq_one_letter_code
_entity_poly.pdbx_strand_id
1 'polypeptide(L)'
;MSVSELAGSIIESPTLRLNEEARLLRERGEPVIHLGIGEPKNKTPIPAILSAAAKLSQGDVKYCPSDGLPSLKKAIIRYTEEAYDKVVAPENVIVSSGAKQALFNILYTILNPQDEVVILAPYWVSYPEMVKMVYGVPVIVTPEDGSFHPRM
;
A
#
# COMPACT_ATOMS: atom_id res chain seq x y z
N MET A 1 18.57 19.28 -15.70
CA MET A 1 18.38 17.82 -15.74
C MET A 1 16.93 17.56 -16.10
N SER A 2 16.66 16.69 -17.06
CA SER A 2 15.29 16.21 -17.36
C SER A 2 15.02 14.95 -16.55
N VAL A 3 13.77 14.78 -16.09
CA VAL A 3 13.32 13.50 -15.53
C VAL A 3 13.19 12.45 -16.62
N SER A 4 13.22 11.18 -16.29
CA SER A 4 13.00 10.11 -17.27
C SER A 4 11.58 10.17 -17.86
N GLU A 5 11.40 9.64 -19.07
CA GLU A 5 10.07 9.55 -19.70
C GLU A 5 9.08 8.80 -18.82
N LEU A 6 9.52 7.70 -18.21
CA LEU A 6 8.71 6.94 -17.26
C LEU A 6 8.24 7.81 -16.08
N ALA A 7 9.16 8.54 -15.43
CA ALA A 7 8.79 9.41 -14.31
C ALA A 7 7.84 10.54 -14.75
N GLY A 8 8.02 11.07 -15.96
CA GLY A 8 7.13 12.08 -16.55
C GLY A 8 5.74 11.55 -16.91
N SER A 9 5.58 10.24 -17.11
CA SER A 9 4.30 9.61 -17.44
C SER A 9 3.44 9.25 -16.22
N ILE A 10 4.03 9.28 -15.01
CA ILE A 10 3.30 8.95 -13.77
C ILE A 10 2.42 10.13 -13.37
N ILE A 11 1.14 9.85 -13.18
CA ILE A 11 0.16 10.86 -12.78
C ILE A 11 0.22 11.06 -11.27
N GLU A 12 0.23 12.33 -10.84
CA GLU A 12 0.11 12.67 -9.43
C GLU A 12 -1.16 12.05 -8.83
N SER A 13 -1.03 11.54 -7.61
CA SER A 13 -2.15 10.88 -6.93
C SER A 13 -3.32 11.84 -6.72
N PRO A 14 -4.50 11.59 -7.33
CA PRO A 14 -5.69 12.41 -7.13
C PRO A 14 -6.10 12.54 -5.65
N THR A 15 -5.82 11.52 -4.84
CA THR A 15 -6.11 11.53 -3.40
C THR A 15 -5.24 12.53 -2.64
N LEU A 16 -3.96 12.70 -3.01
CA LEU A 16 -3.08 13.70 -2.42
C LEU A 16 -3.55 15.11 -2.76
N ARG A 17 -3.94 15.36 -4.00
CA ARG A 17 -4.49 16.65 -4.44
C ARG A 17 -5.79 17.01 -3.72
N LEU A 18 -6.73 16.05 -3.61
CA LEU A 18 -7.98 16.25 -2.86
C LEU A 18 -7.73 16.52 -1.38
N ASN A 19 -6.72 15.88 -0.80
CA ASN A 19 -6.35 16.10 0.60
C ASN A 19 -5.82 17.51 0.83
N GLU A 20 -4.97 17.99 -0.06
CA GLU A 20 -4.44 19.35 0.01
C GLU A 20 -5.55 20.40 -0.19
N GLU A 21 -6.45 20.21 -1.14
CA GLU A 21 -7.60 21.08 -1.34
C GLU A 21 -8.50 21.13 -0.10
N ALA A 22 -8.81 19.97 0.49
CA ALA A 22 -9.59 19.90 1.73
C ALA A 22 -8.89 20.60 2.90
N ARG A 23 -7.56 20.55 2.98
CA ARG A 23 -6.76 21.25 3.97
C ARG A 23 -6.90 22.77 3.79
N LEU A 24 -6.70 23.26 2.57
CA LEU A 24 -6.80 24.69 2.25
C LEU A 24 -8.20 25.28 2.52
N LEU A 25 -9.26 24.52 2.20
CA LEU A 25 -10.64 24.94 2.49
C LEU A 25 -10.88 25.07 4.01
N ARG A 26 -10.40 24.10 4.79
CA ARG A 26 -10.50 24.18 6.27
C ARG A 26 -9.74 25.36 6.86
N GLU A 27 -8.57 25.69 6.33
CA GLU A 27 -7.79 26.86 6.77
C GLU A 27 -8.50 28.18 6.49
N ARG A 28 -9.38 28.21 5.49
CA ARG A 28 -10.27 29.33 5.17
C ARG A 28 -11.52 29.38 6.06
N GLY A 29 -11.69 28.42 6.98
CA GLY A 29 -12.86 28.30 7.84
C GLY A 29 -14.09 27.67 7.19
N GLU A 30 -13.93 27.06 6.02
CA GLU A 30 -15.03 26.40 5.34
C GLU A 30 -15.37 25.04 5.99
N PRO A 31 -16.67 24.68 6.11
CA PRO A 31 -17.08 23.39 6.64
C PRO A 31 -16.80 22.29 5.60
N VAL A 32 -15.76 21.48 5.83
CA VAL A 32 -15.36 20.40 4.91
C VAL A 32 -15.56 19.03 5.55
N ILE A 33 -16.36 18.21 4.91
CA ILE A 33 -16.45 16.77 5.18
C ILE A 33 -15.51 16.06 4.20
N HIS A 34 -14.40 15.54 4.73
CA HIS A 34 -13.37 14.90 3.91
C HIS A 34 -13.54 13.38 3.89
N LEU A 35 -13.87 12.82 2.71
CA LEU A 35 -14.05 11.39 2.47
C LEU A 35 -12.99 10.77 1.56
N GLY A 36 -11.97 11.53 1.19
CA GLY A 36 -10.94 11.12 0.22
C GLY A 36 -9.82 10.25 0.78
N ILE A 37 -9.70 10.12 2.10
CA ILE A 37 -8.67 9.28 2.75
C ILE A 37 -9.33 8.39 3.80
N GLY A 38 -9.01 7.10 3.73
CA GLY A 38 -9.41 6.09 4.72
C GLY A 38 -8.31 5.89 5.78
N GLU A 39 -8.05 6.90 6.62
CA GLU A 39 -7.11 6.79 7.72
C GLU A 39 -7.85 6.39 9.01
N PRO A 40 -7.41 5.33 9.72
CA PRO A 40 -7.98 4.99 11.02
C PRO A 40 -7.79 6.12 12.03
N LYS A 41 -8.87 6.54 12.69
CA LYS A 41 -8.82 7.55 13.75
C LYS A 41 -8.38 6.99 15.11
N ASN A 42 -8.27 5.68 15.23
CA ASN A 42 -7.87 5.01 16.47
C ASN A 42 -6.40 5.28 16.77
N LYS A 43 -6.12 5.56 18.05
CA LYS A 43 -4.74 5.69 18.52
C LYS A 43 -4.05 4.33 18.52
N THR A 44 -2.74 4.34 18.31
CA THR A 44 -1.92 3.13 18.49
C THR A 44 -2.10 2.55 19.89
N PRO A 45 -2.26 1.23 20.04
CA PRO A 45 -2.37 0.59 21.35
C PRO A 45 -1.17 0.92 22.24
N ILE A 46 -1.43 1.26 23.51
CA ILE A 46 -0.39 1.64 24.48
C ILE A 46 0.73 0.59 24.59
N PRO A 47 0.45 -0.74 24.64
CA PRO A 47 1.51 -1.74 24.70
C PRO A 47 2.46 -1.69 23.49
N ALA A 48 1.96 -1.38 22.29
CA ALA A 48 2.79 -1.24 21.10
C ALA A 48 3.70 -0.01 21.20
N ILE A 49 3.17 1.12 21.69
CA ILE A 49 3.95 2.34 21.92
C ILE A 49 5.06 2.09 22.92
N LEU A 50 4.74 1.49 24.07
CA LEU A 50 5.70 1.20 25.13
C LEU A 50 6.79 0.22 24.67
N SER A 51 6.44 -0.83 23.94
CA SER A 51 7.39 -1.79 23.39
C SER A 51 8.35 -1.15 22.39
N ALA A 52 7.85 -0.30 21.50
CA ALA A 52 8.68 0.44 20.54
C ALA A 52 9.62 1.42 21.25
N ALA A 53 9.10 2.19 22.22
CA ALA A 53 9.89 3.14 23.00
C ALA A 53 10.99 2.43 23.80
N ALA A 54 10.68 1.31 24.44
CA ALA A 54 11.66 0.51 25.16
C ALA A 54 12.78 -0.02 24.27
N LYS A 55 12.45 -0.48 23.05
CA LYS A 55 13.45 -0.95 22.08
C LYS A 55 14.34 0.20 21.59
N LEU A 56 13.77 1.35 21.31
CA LEU A 56 14.52 2.53 20.86
C LEU A 56 15.46 3.06 21.97
N SER A 57 15.00 3.08 23.23
CA SER A 57 15.79 3.56 24.37
C SER A 57 16.99 2.68 24.71
N GLN A 58 16.98 1.41 24.29
CA GLN A 58 18.13 0.52 24.41
C GLN A 58 19.29 0.90 23.47
N GLY A 59 19.04 1.74 22.45
CA GLY A 59 20.06 2.16 21.47
C GLY A 59 20.51 1.04 20.51
N ASP A 60 19.97 -0.18 20.64
CA ASP A 60 20.32 -1.32 19.80
C ASP A 60 19.40 -1.39 18.57
N VAL A 61 19.48 -0.36 17.73
CA VAL A 61 18.77 -0.29 16.46
C VAL A 61 19.78 -0.54 15.33
N LYS A 62 19.61 -1.68 14.65
CA LYS A 62 20.50 -2.14 13.57
C LYS A 62 19.72 -2.45 12.31
N TYR A 63 20.43 -2.73 11.22
CA TYR A 63 19.81 -3.28 10.02
C TYR A 63 19.06 -4.57 10.34
N CYS A 64 17.84 -4.69 9.81
CA CYS A 64 17.10 -5.95 9.86
C CYS A 64 17.39 -6.80 8.61
N PRO A 65 17.11 -8.10 8.66
CA PRO A 65 17.09 -8.94 7.46
C PRO A 65 16.17 -8.37 6.38
N SER A 66 16.52 -8.59 5.11
CA SER A 66 15.80 -8.05 3.96
C SER A 66 14.33 -8.50 3.87
N ASP A 67 14.03 -9.65 4.44
CA ASP A 67 12.68 -10.23 4.50
C ASP A 67 11.93 -9.89 5.80
N GLY A 68 12.53 -9.11 6.69
CA GLY A 68 11.96 -8.63 7.95
C GLY A 68 12.54 -9.27 9.21
N LEU A 69 12.20 -8.67 10.35
CA LEU A 69 12.64 -9.17 11.65
C LEU A 69 12.06 -10.57 11.93
N PRO A 70 12.88 -11.55 12.36
CA PRO A 70 12.39 -12.91 12.65
C PRO A 70 11.26 -12.96 13.69
N SER A 71 11.31 -12.08 14.69
CA SER A 71 10.25 -11.97 15.71
C SER A 71 8.92 -11.48 15.12
N LEU A 72 8.97 -10.52 14.19
CA LEU A 72 7.79 -10.03 13.50
C LEU A 72 7.22 -11.10 12.55
N LYS A 73 8.07 -11.80 11.79
CA LYS A 73 7.63 -12.91 10.93
C LYS A 73 6.92 -14.00 11.73
N LYS A 74 7.45 -14.39 12.90
CA LYS A 74 6.79 -15.34 13.80
C LYS A 74 5.42 -14.85 14.26
N ALA A 75 5.30 -13.56 14.59
CA ALA A 75 4.02 -12.97 14.99
C ALA A 75 3.00 -12.96 13.85
N ILE A 76 3.46 -12.66 12.62
CA ILE A 76 2.61 -12.70 11.41
C ILE A 76 2.12 -14.12 11.15
N ILE A 77 3.01 -15.11 11.19
CA ILE A 77 2.65 -16.53 10.97
C ILE A 77 1.58 -16.98 11.98
N ARG A 78 1.83 -16.72 13.26
CA ARG A 78 0.86 -17.05 14.31
C ARG A 78 -0.49 -16.35 14.07
N TYR A 79 -0.48 -15.06 13.78
CA TYR A 79 -1.71 -14.32 13.50
C TYR A 79 -2.46 -14.87 12.28
N THR A 80 -1.72 -15.26 11.23
CA THR A 80 -2.31 -15.84 10.01
C THR A 80 -2.97 -17.19 10.30
N GLU A 81 -2.34 -18.00 11.14
CA GLU A 81 -2.92 -19.28 11.59
C GLU A 81 -4.18 -19.06 12.45
N GLU A 82 -4.08 -18.19 13.46
CA GLU A 82 -5.19 -17.92 14.39
C GLU A 82 -6.40 -17.24 13.71
N ALA A 83 -6.16 -16.28 12.80
CA ALA A 83 -7.22 -15.46 12.19
C ALA A 83 -7.79 -16.04 10.89
N TYR A 84 -7.01 -16.81 10.15
CA TYR A 84 -7.37 -17.30 8.81
C TYR A 84 -7.28 -18.82 8.63
N ASP A 85 -6.94 -19.55 9.70
CA ASP A 85 -6.73 -21.00 9.67
C ASP A 85 -5.75 -21.46 8.57
N LYS A 86 -4.66 -20.67 8.41
CA LYS A 86 -3.64 -20.91 7.38
C LYS A 86 -2.26 -21.03 7.98
N VAL A 87 -1.64 -22.18 7.84
CA VAL A 87 -0.24 -22.41 8.20
C VAL A 87 0.65 -21.85 7.08
N VAL A 88 1.54 -20.93 7.44
CA VAL A 88 2.48 -20.30 6.50
C VAL A 88 3.90 -20.57 6.95
N ALA A 89 4.76 -21.03 6.05
CA ALA A 89 6.17 -21.24 6.34
C ALA A 89 6.94 -19.89 6.39
N PRO A 90 7.99 -19.76 7.23
CA PRO A 90 8.72 -18.49 7.39
C PRO A 90 9.29 -17.94 6.09
N GLU A 91 9.71 -18.79 5.16
CA GLU A 91 10.22 -18.41 3.85
C GLU A 91 9.18 -17.77 2.92
N ASN A 92 7.90 -17.97 3.23
CA ASN A 92 6.78 -17.38 2.48
C ASN A 92 6.30 -16.05 3.07
N VAL A 93 7.04 -15.48 4.01
CA VAL A 93 6.69 -14.21 4.66
C VAL A 93 7.78 -13.18 4.41
N ILE A 94 7.42 -12.08 3.76
CA ILE A 94 8.27 -10.90 3.55
C ILE A 94 7.56 -9.69 4.16
N VAL A 95 8.28 -8.94 4.98
CA VAL A 95 7.79 -7.70 5.60
C VAL A 95 8.17 -6.50 4.74
N SER A 96 7.20 -5.66 4.45
CA SER A 96 7.37 -4.44 3.64
C SER A 96 6.91 -3.19 4.39
N SER A 97 7.36 -2.01 3.96
CA SER A 97 6.91 -0.73 4.51
C SER A 97 5.49 -0.37 4.01
N GLY A 98 4.52 -1.18 4.42
CA GLY A 98 3.12 -1.06 4.06
C GLY A 98 2.74 -1.81 2.77
N ALA A 99 1.43 -1.94 2.56
CA ALA A 99 0.85 -2.71 1.45
C ALA A 99 1.24 -2.17 0.07
N LYS A 100 1.45 -0.86 -0.08
CA LYS A 100 1.87 -0.27 -1.35
C LYS A 100 3.23 -0.79 -1.80
N GLN A 101 4.21 -0.84 -0.89
CA GLN A 101 5.51 -1.41 -1.19
C GLN A 101 5.43 -2.91 -1.48
N ALA A 102 4.62 -3.65 -0.71
CA ALA A 102 4.42 -5.07 -0.94
C ALA A 102 3.88 -5.36 -2.36
N LEU A 103 2.84 -4.63 -2.76
CA LEU A 103 2.26 -4.74 -4.11
C LEU A 103 3.27 -4.37 -5.21
N PHE A 104 3.99 -3.26 -5.02
CA PHE A 104 5.02 -2.86 -5.99
C PHE A 104 6.10 -3.94 -6.13
N ASN A 105 6.60 -4.48 -5.02
CA ASN A 105 7.61 -5.55 -5.03
C ASN A 105 7.10 -6.80 -5.76
N ILE A 106 5.85 -7.19 -5.54
CA ILE A 106 5.23 -8.32 -6.24
C ILE A 106 5.19 -8.04 -7.75
N LEU A 107 4.61 -6.90 -8.16
CA LEU A 107 4.51 -6.54 -9.57
C LEU A 107 5.89 -6.49 -10.24
N TYR A 108 6.88 -5.88 -9.58
CA TYR A 108 8.25 -5.82 -10.09
C TYR A 108 8.91 -7.20 -10.24
N THR A 109 8.51 -8.17 -9.40
CA THR A 109 9.09 -9.52 -9.41
C THR A 109 8.48 -10.42 -10.47
N ILE A 110 7.18 -10.25 -10.76
CA ILE A 110 6.44 -11.19 -11.61
C ILE A 110 6.17 -10.69 -13.02
N LEU A 111 6.26 -9.37 -13.26
CA LEU A 111 5.96 -8.79 -14.58
C LEU A 111 7.21 -8.57 -15.41
N ASN A 112 7.11 -8.88 -16.68
CA ASN A 112 8.02 -8.42 -17.72
C ASN A 112 7.49 -7.12 -18.33
N PRO A 113 8.35 -6.32 -19.01
CA PRO A 113 7.88 -5.19 -19.79
C PRO A 113 6.79 -5.60 -20.79
N GLN A 114 5.70 -4.83 -20.85
CA GLN A 114 4.52 -5.04 -21.69
C GLN A 114 3.58 -6.18 -21.25
N ASP A 115 3.82 -6.84 -20.12
CA ASP A 115 2.84 -7.76 -19.55
C ASP A 115 1.57 -6.99 -19.17
N GLU A 116 0.41 -7.54 -19.51
CA GLU A 116 -0.89 -6.95 -19.20
C GLU A 116 -1.34 -7.33 -17.78
N VAL A 117 -1.81 -6.33 -17.03
CA VAL A 117 -2.37 -6.51 -15.70
C VAL A 117 -3.82 -6.06 -15.68
N VAL A 118 -4.74 -7.00 -15.49
CA VAL A 118 -6.17 -6.71 -15.38
C VAL A 118 -6.45 -6.06 -14.03
N ILE A 119 -7.10 -4.90 -14.06
CA ILE A 119 -7.52 -4.13 -12.89
C ILE A 119 -9.03 -3.94 -12.95
N LEU A 120 -9.72 -4.48 -11.95
CA LEU A 120 -11.18 -4.38 -11.85
C LEU A 120 -11.59 -3.01 -11.29
N ALA A 121 -12.44 -2.29 -11.99
CA ALA A 121 -13.01 -1.03 -11.51
C ALA A 121 -14.27 -1.28 -10.63
N PRO A 122 -14.52 -0.44 -9.59
CA PRO A 122 -13.68 0.65 -9.11
C PRO A 122 -12.44 0.15 -8.38
N TYR A 123 -11.32 0.82 -8.56
CA TYR A 123 -10.01 0.44 -8.01
C TYR A 123 -9.33 1.61 -7.31
N TRP A 124 -8.32 1.29 -6.51
CA TRP A 124 -7.48 2.29 -5.89
C TRP A 124 -6.54 2.92 -6.94
N VAL A 125 -6.53 4.25 -6.98
CA VAL A 125 -5.83 5.06 -8.01
C VAL A 125 -4.35 4.76 -8.20
N SER A 126 -3.70 4.14 -7.23
CA SER A 126 -2.28 3.77 -7.34
C SER A 126 -2.02 2.50 -8.15
N TYR A 127 -3.01 1.64 -8.39
CA TYR A 127 -2.77 0.36 -9.08
C TYR A 127 -2.27 0.52 -10.50
N PRO A 128 -2.92 1.32 -11.38
CA PRO A 128 -2.42 1.50 -12.74
C PRO A 128 -1.02 2.11 -12.77
N GLU A 129 -0.74 3.06 -11.88
CA GLU A 129 0.55 3.74 -11.83
C GLU A 129 1.67 2.77 -11.39
N MET A 130 1.41 1.90 -10.41
CA MET A 130 2.38 0.86 -10.02
C MET A 130 2.69 -0.12 -11.15
N VAL A 131 1.67 -0.50 -11.94
CA VAL A 131 1.86 -1.36 -13.12
C VAL A 131 2.74 -0.67 -14.17
N LYS A 132 2.47 0.61 -14.46
CA LYS A 132 3.30 1.39 -15.39
C LYS A 132 4.74 1.54 -14.91
N MET A 133 4.96 1.75 -13.61
CA MET A 133 6.28 1.90 -13.01
C MET A 133 7.17 0.67 -13.21
N VAL A 134 6.58 -0.49 -13.39
CA VAL A 134 7.28 -1.75 -13.69
C VAL A 134 7.22 -2.12 -15.18
N TYR A 135 6.89 -1.15 -16.05
CA TYR A 135 6.75 -1.31 -17.49
C TYR A 135 5.64 -2.25 -17.95
N GLY A 136 4.70 -2.61 -17.07
CA GLY A 136 3.49 -3.35 -17.42
C GLY A 136 2.41 -2.46 -18.05
N VAL A 137 1.40 -3.08 -18.59
CA VAL A 137 0.25 -2.42 -19.24
C VAL A 137 -1.00 -2.64 -18.40
N PRO A 138 -1.57 -1.58 -17.76
CA PRO A 138 -2.80 -1.73 -16.99
C PRO A 138 -4.00 -1.87 -17.92
N VAL A 139 -4.75 -2.95 -17.80
CA VAL A 139 -6.00 -3.22 -18.52
C VAL A 139 -7.18 -3.04 -17.57
N ILE A 140 -7.94 -1.97 -17.75
CA ILE A 140 -9.05 -1.64 -16.87
C ILE A 140 -10.32 -2.34 -17.34
N VAL A 141 -10.90 -3.14 -16.47
CA VAL A 141 -12.20 -3.79 -16.70
C VAL A 141 -13.26 -3.09 -15.86
N THR A 142 -14.16 -2.38 -16.53
CA THR A 142 -15.26 -1.66 -15.89
C THR A 142 -16.52 -2.53 -15.93
N PRO A 143 -17.23 -2.73 -14.81
CA PRO A 143 -18.51 -3.41 -14.81
C PRO A 143 -19.53 -2.68 -15.67
N GLU A 144 -20.34 -3.41 -16.44
CA GLU A 144 -21.51 -2.85 -17.13
C GLU A 144 -22.63 -2.58 -16.12
N ASP A 145 -23.51 -1.63 -16.45
CA ASP A 145 -24.76 -1.33 -15.70
C ASP A 145 -24.58 -0.83 -14.25
N GLY A 146 -23.42 -0.23 -13.91
CA GLY A 146 -23.17 0.28 -12.56
C GLY A 146 -23.11 -0.81 -11.48
N SER A 147 -23.05 -2.09 -11.85
CA SER A 147 -22.79 -3.19 -10.93
C SER A 147 -21.32 -3.20 -10.48
N PHE A 148 -21.02 -3.88 -9.35
CA PHE A 148 -19.64 -4.11 -8.90
C PHE A 148 -19.11 -5.49 -9.33
N HIS A 149 -19.83 -6.19 -10.19
CA HIS A 149 -19.46 -7.52 -10.68
C HIS A 149 -18.90 -7.42 -12.09
N PRO A 150 -17.62 -7.77 -12.30
CA PRO A 150 -17.09 -7.85 -13.66
C PRO A 150 -17.80 -8.98 -14.40
N ARG A 151 -18.22 -8.71 -15.63
CA ARG A 151 -18.64 -9.78 -16.55
C ARG A 151 -17.42 -10.28 -17.29
N MET A 152 -17.22 -11.60 -17.25
CA MET A 152 -16.23 -12.27 -18.07
C MET A 152 -16.79 -12.54 -19.46
#